data_cda51800ba1362474968fb360b018cb9
#
_entry.id   cda51800ba1362474968fb360b018cb9
#
_cell.length_a   1.000
_cell.length_b   1.000
_cell.length_c   1.000
_cell.angle_alpha   90.00
_cell.angle_beta   90.00
_cell.angle_gamma   90.00
#
_symmetry.space_group_name_H-M   'P 1'
#
loop_
_entity.id
_entity.type
_entity.pdbx_description
1 polymer ?
#
loop_
_entity_poly.entity_id
_entity_poly.type
_entity_poly.pdbx_seq_one_letter_code
_entity_poly.pdbx_strand_id
1 'polypeptide(L)'
;AFAEKAAPSLNSAGQALSTAMSAVGVATSLYSLYSTLTAKGPKLMGNIIQGVVGLGSSVIGLLVTIGAFGLAGGPAGWIASAVAIAVALILKLMGVGKTKKVVVAFTCEPWQAPTGGDKCTQCGEKGFPCSPYACGSLGQTCAFVNEGSDNELCINADPNDTLSPTIKPWEDATNGTIFSYTDIKDGGYKLISSENDGCIKSYQNAKFGISLNEAAQCRLDVNHTESFEDMEFNFGESSLYLYNHSMNFLVPDLTSLGLDGYDPNRRADYKFYVRCADHTGNLNENEYVINFCIRPGIDTEKPTVVARSPENEYV
;
A
#
# COMPACT_ATOMS: atom_id res chain seq x y z
N ALA A 1 35.38 30.64 61.70
CA ALA A 1 35.16 31.82 60.84
C ALA A 1 35.92 31.77 59.51
N PHE A 2 36.92 30.89 59.36
CA PHE A 2 37.69 30.75 58.08
C PHE A 2 37.10 29.76 57.11
N ALA A 3 36.28 28.79 57.53
CA ALA A 3 35.69 27.77 56.66
C ALA A 3 34.46 28.30 55.93
N GLU A 4 33.75 29.28 56.42
CA GLU A 4 32.50 29.80 55.87
C GLU A 4 32.71 30.81 54.72
N LYS A 5 33.90 31.38 54.57
CA LYS A 5 34.23 32.32 53.49
C LYS A 5 34.82 31.63 52.23
N ALA A 6 35.28 30.39 52.32
CA ALA A 6 35.84 29.65 51.19
C ALA A 6 34.76 28.84 50.43
N ALA A 7 33.67 28.54 51.10
CA ALA A 7 32.60 27.75 50.49
C ALA A 7 31.89 28.41 49.26
N PRO A 8 31.60 29.70 49.21
CA PRO A 8 30.96 30.32 48.07
C PRO A 8 31.85 30.40 46.83
N SER A 9 33.15 30.50 46.96
CA SER A 9 34.07 30.54 45.81
C SER A 9 34.32 29.16 45.19
N LEU A 10 34.33 28.13 46.01
CA LEU A 10 34.39 26.74 45.54
C LEU A 10 33.10 26.31 44.82
N ASN A 11 31.96 26.76 45.32
CA ASN A 11 30.68 26.50 44.65
C ASN A 11 30.58 27.19 43.27
N SER A 12 31.05 28.45 43.17
CA SER A 12 31.02 29.18 41.90
C SER A 12 31.98 28.56 40.84
N ALA A 13 33.15 28.09 41.28
CA ALA A 13 34.09 27.38 40.40
C ALA A 13 33.54 26.02 39.98
N GLY A 14 32.88 25.26 40.87
CA GLY A 14 32.22 24.00 40.58
C GLY A 14 31.04 24.17 39.59
N GLN A 15 30.28 25.24 39.76
CA GLN A 15 29.20 25.60 38.84
C GLN A 15 29.71 25.95 37.44
N ALA A 16 30.76 26.77 37.34
CA ALA A 16 31.37 27.10 36.06
C ALA A 16 31.93 25.86 35.35
N LEU A 17 32.55 24.95 36.10
CA LEU A 17 33.10 23.71 35.58
C LEU A 17 31.99 22.76 35.08
N SER A 18 30.90 22.60 35.85
CA SER A 18 29.77 21.75 35.45
C SER A 18 29.06 22.28 34.19
N THR A 19 28.91 23.59 34.09
CA THR A 19 28.34 24.25 32.92
C THR A 19 29.24 24.09 31.68
N ALA A 20 30.56 24.24 31.86
CA ALA A 20 31.52 24.02 30.80
C ALA A 20 31.54 22.55 30.32
N MET A 21 31.50 21.57 31.22
CA MET A 21 31.42 20.14 30.89
C MET A 21 30.13 19.78 30.17
N SER A 22 28.99 20.37 30.56
CA SER A 22 27.71 20.19 29.88
C SER A 22 27.73 20.78 28.47
N ALA A 23 28.35 21.94 28.26
CA ALA A 23 28.50 22.55 26.94
C ALA A 23 29.39 21.71 26.02
N VAL A 24 30.49 21.15 26.55
CA VAL A 24 31.36 20.22 25.80
C VAL A 24 30.59 18.94 25.44
N GLY A 25 29.75 18.42 26.35
CA GLY A 25 28.90 17.27 26.10
C GLY A 25 27.91 17.51 24.93
N VAL A 26 27.32 18.69 24.87
CA VAL A 26 26.45 19.07 23.73
C VAL A 26 27.24 19.18 22.43
N ALA A 27 28.42 19.81 22.47
CA ALA A 27 29.26 19.96 21.27
C ALA A 27 29.75 18.62 20.73
N THR A 28 30.17 17.69 21.59
CA THR A 28 30.59 16.34 21.18
C THR A 28 29.45 15.51 20.64
N SER A 29 28.25 15.63 21.22
CA SER A 29 27.04 14.94 20.71
C SER A 29 26.59 15.47 19.34
N LEU A 30 26.70 16.79 19.13
CA LEU A 30 26.45 17.42 17.82
C LEU A 30 27.46 16.97 16.77
N TYR A 31 28.76 16.90 17.13
CA TYR A 31 29.79 16.42 16.23
C TYR A 31 29.58 14.94 15.86
N SER A 32 29.23 14.09 16.82
CA SER A 32 28.94 12.68 16.57
C SER A 32 27.72 12.51 15.67
N LEU A 33 26.68 13.32 15.85
CA LEU A 33 25.50 13.30 14.97
C LEU A 33 25.85 13.75 13.55
N TYR A 34 26.63 14.82 13.41
CA TYR A 34 27.10 15.29 12.11
C TYR A 34 27.93 14.23 11.40
N SER A 35 28.88 13.61 12.09
CA SER A 35 29.72 12.56 11.52
C SER A 35 28.92 11.34 11.10
N THR A 36 27.86 11.02 11.84
CA THR A 36 26.94 9.91 11.55
C THR A 36 26.09 10.19 10.31
N LEU A 37 25.60 11.43 10.17
CA LEU A 37 24.78 11.84 9.02
C LEU A 37 25.58 11.91 7.71
N THR A 38 26.88 12.14 7.81
CA THR A 38 27.79 12.19 6.65
C THR A 38 28.36 10.80 6.28
N ALA A 39 28.25 9.81 7.15
CA ALA A 39 28.70 8.44 6.91
C ALA A 39 27.72 7.67 6.02
N LYS A 40 28.20 7.11 4.92
CA LYS A 40 27.41 6.23 4.03
C LYS A 40 27.61 4.77 4.46
N GLY A 41 26.54 4.09 4.92
CA GLY A 41 26.62 2.66 5.22
C GLY A 41 25.42 2.07 6.00
N PRO A 42 25.29 0.75 6.07
CA PRO A 42 24.14 0.05 6.64
C PRO A 42 23.96 0.19 8.17
N LYS A 43 24.93 0.76 8.88
CA LYS A 43 24.86 1.03 10.34
C LYS A 43 24.32 2.41 10.67
N LEU A 44 23.85 3.16 9.67
CA LEU A 44 23.40 4.54 9.79
C LEU A 44 22.28 4.71 10.82
N MET A 45 21.30 3.82 10.83
CA MET A 45 20.12 3.94 11.69
C MET A 45 20.46 3.82 13.19
N GLY A 46 21.29 2.86 13.57
CA GLY A 46 21.69 2.66 14.97
C GLY A 46 22.51 3.84 15.52
N ASN A 47 23.40 4.38 14.71
CA ASN A 47 24.24 5.52 15.07
C ASN A 47 23.42 6.83 15.16
N ILE A 48 22.42 7.02 14.30
CA ILE A 48 21.48 8.16 14.39
C ILE A 48 20.71 8.12 15.70
N ILE A 49 20.18 6.97 16.11
CA ILE A 49 19.44 6.82 17.37
C ILE A 49 20.35 7.16 18.55
N GLN A 50 21.57 6.65 18.60
CA GLN A 50 22.53 6.96 19.66
C GLN A 50 22.89 8.45 19.70
N GLY A 51 23.10 9.07 18.54
CA GLY A 51 23.39 10.49 18.44
C GLY A 51 22.25 11.37 18.94
N VAL A 52 21.01 11.04 18.62
CA VAL A 52 19.82 11.77 19.08
C VAL A 52 19.58 11.61 20.58
N VAL A 53 19.74 10.40 21.12
CA VAL A 53 19.64 10.14 22.56
C VAL A 53 20.74 10.87 23.33
N GLY A 54 21.97 10.86 22.81
CA GLY A 54 23.10 11.59 23.40
C GLY A 54 22.86 13.11 23.45
N LEU A 55 22.33 13.70 22.39
CA LEU A 55 21.92 15.11 22.35
C LEU A 55 20.83 15.42 23.37
N GLY A 56 19.78 14.61 23.42
CA GLY A 56 18.67 14.81 24.36
C GLY A 56 19.14 14.82 25.81
N SER A 57 19.95 13.86 26.22
CA SER A 57 20.48 13.78 27.58
C SER A 57 21.43 14.94 27.92
N SER A 58 22.28 15.37 26.99
CA SER A 58 23.20 16.50 27.18
C SER A 58 22.46 17.84 27.29
N VAL A 59 21.41 18.05 26.51
CA VAL A 59 20.57 19.27 26.57
C VAL A 59 19.76 19.29 27.86
N ILE A 60 19.18 18.19 28.29
CA ILE A 60 18.46 18.08 29.55
C ILE A 60 19.42 18.36 30.74
N GLY A 61 20.61 17.78 30.73
CA GLY A 61 21.63 18.04 31.73
C GLY A 61 21.99 19.52 31.82
N LEU A 62 22.20 20.20 30.70
CA LEU A 62 22.48 21.62 30.64
C LEU A 62 21.31 22.47 31.19
N LEU A 63 20.08 22.18 30.82
CA LEU A 63 18.86 22.86 31.27
C LEU A 63 18.66 22.70 32.80
N VAL A 64 18.85 21.48 33.32
CA VAL A 64 18.76 21.19 34.76
C VAL A 64 19.83 21.98 35.53
N THR A 65 21.06 22.00 35.04
CA THR A 65 22.15 22.74 35.67
C THR A 65 21.84 24.23 35.74
N ILE A 66 21.32 24.83 34.68
CA ILE A 66 20.94 26.25 34.62
C ILE A 66 19.75 26.54 35.53
N GLY A 67 18.71 25.70 35.51
CA GLY A 67 17.52 25.85 36.33
C GLY A 67 17.79 25.69 37.84
N ALA A 68 18.64 24.73 38.22
CA ALA A 68 19.00 24.49 39.63
C ALA A 68 19.80 25.61 40.25
N PHE A 69 20.51 26.42 39.46
CA PHE A 69 21.38 27.49 39.97
C PHE A 69 20.80 28.91 39.81
N GLY A 70 19.54 29.04 39.38
CA GLY A 70 18.86 30.33 39.29
C GLY A 70 19.50 31.35 38.34
N LEU A 71 20.25 30.87 37.33
CA LEU A 71 20.99 31.69 36.37
C LEU A 71 20.12 32.28 35.25
N ALA A 72 18.80 32.36 35.46
CA ALA A 72 17.86 32.82 34.43
C ALA A 72 18.01 34.29 33.99
N GLY A 73 18.78 35.08 34.67
CA GLY A 73 18.92 36.53 34.44
C GLY A 73 20.35 37.09 34.25
N GLY A 74 21.37 36.20 34.13
CA GLY A 74 22.78 36.64 33.96
C GLY A 74 23.34 36.31 32.57
N PRO A 75 24.59 36.71 32.25
CA PRO A 75 25.25 36.43 30.98
C PRO A 75 25.31 34.94 30.63
N ALA A 76 25.33 34.06 31.63
CA ALA A 76 25.29 32.63 31.45
C ALA A 76 23.90 32.12 30.94
N GLY A 77 22.82 32.76 31.36
CA GLY A 77 21.47 32.47 30.87
C GLY A 77 21.29 32.79 29.39
N TRP A 78 21.90 33.87 28.92
CA TRP A 78 21.90 34.25 27.51
C TRP A 78 22.63 33.23 26.63
N ILE A 79 23.78 32.71 27.07
CA ILE A 79 24.55 31.68 26.36
C ILE A 79 23.76 30.39 26.28
N ALA A 80 23.12 29.98 27.38
CA ALA A 80 22.33 28.77 27.41
C ALA A 80 21.09 28.85 26.50
N SER A 81 20.41 30.01 26.50
CA SER A 81 19.28 30.26 25.61
C SER A 81 19.71 30.24 24.14
N ALA A 82 20.85 30.84 23.82
CA ALA A 82 21.41 30.85 22.47
C ALA A 82 21.75 29.42 21.99
N VAL A 83 22.33 28.59 22.85
CA VAL A 83 22.64 27.17 22.52
C VAL A 83 21.36 26.37 22.33
N ALA A 84 20.34 26.53 23.18
CA ALA A 84 19.07 25.83 23.05
C ALA A 84 18.33 26.21 21.74
N ILE A 85 18.35 27.50 21.39
CA ILE A 85 17.77 27.97 20.11
C ILE A 85 18.56 27.42 18.92
N ALA A 86 19.87 27.42 18.97
CA ALA A 86 20.72 26.88 17.92
C ALA A 86 20.47 25.37 17.70
N VAL A 87 20.38 24.59 18.78
CA VAL A 87 20.06 23.16 18.73
C VAL A 87 18.66 22.94 18.16
N ALA A 88 17.65 23.69 18.59
CA ALA A 88 16.28 23.59 18.06
C ALA A 88 16.23 23.94 16.57
N LEU A 89 17.00 24.91 16.12
CA LEU A 89 17.07 25.34 14.73
C LEU A 89 17.77 24.30 13.86
N ILE A 90 18.85 23.70 14.37
CA ILE A 90 19.55 22.58 13.70
C ILE A 90 18.63 21.36 13.57
N LEU A 91 17.92 20.98 14.63
CA LEU A 91 16.97 19.86 14.61
C LEU A 91 15.85 20.12 13.61
N LYS A 92 15.35 21.35 13.53
CA LYS A 92 14.32 21.75 12.54
C LYS A 92 14.85 21.73 11.12
N LEU A 93 16.08 22.18 10.89
CA LEU A 93 16.74 22.13 9.57
C LEU A 93 17.02 20.70 9.13
N MET A 94 17.38 19.82 10.05
CA MET A 94 17.57 18.39 9.78
C MET A 94 16.24 17.64 9.58
N GLY A 95 15.11 18.32 9.70
CA GLY A 95 13.79 17.71 9.53
C GLY A 95 13.35 16.80 10.70
N VAL A 96 14.05 16.84 11.81
CA VAL A 96 13.67 16.14 13.05
C VAL A 96 12.36 16.74 13.57
N GLY A 97 11.36 15.92 13.75
CA GLY A 97 9.99 16.34 14.12
C GLY A 97 9.03 16.48 12.95
N LYS A 98 9.48 16.31 11.70
CA LYS A 98 8.57 16.11 10.58
C LYS A 98 8.16 14.64 10.54
N THR A 99 7.04 14.30 11.13
CA THR A 99 6.42 12.98 10.96
C THR A 99 5.85 12.92 9.55
N LYS A 100 6.45 12.08 8.72
CA LYS A 100 5.87 11.72 7.44
C LYS A 100 4.81 10.64 7.74
N LYS A 101 3.54 11.00 7.69
CA LYS A 101 2.48 9.99 7.72
C LYS A 101 2.55 9.26 6.38
N VAL A 102 3.03 8.03 6.41
CA VAL A 102 2.91 7.12 5.28
C VAL A 102 1.63 6.33 5.55
N VAL A 103 0.62 6.57 4.73
CA VAL A 103 -0.56 5.72 4.71
C VAL A 103 -0.15 4.49 3.90
N VAL A 104 -0.06 3.36 4.57
CA VAL A 104 0.14 2.07 3.90
C VAL A 104 -1.24 1.45 3.78
N ALA A 105 -1.75 1.36 2.56
CA ALA A 105 -2.92 0.56 2.27
C ALA A 105 -2.47 -0.91 2.11
N PHE A 106 -3.13 -1.80 2.81
CA PHE A 106 -2.98 -3.24 2.64
C PHE A 106 -4.25 -3.75 1.97
N THR A 107 -4.09 -4.34 0.80
CA THR A 107 -5.15 -5.13 0.19
C THR A 107 -4.98 -6.57 0.67
N CYS A 108 -5.99 -7.08 1.37
CA CYS A 108 -6.01 -8.49 1.79
C CYS A 108 -6.84 -9.26 0.78
N GLU A 109 -6.20 -10.16 0.06
CA GLU A 109 -6.88 -11.11 -0.83
C GLU A 109 -7.02 -12.46 -0.12
N PRO A 110 -8.10 -13.23 -0.39
CA PRO A 110 -8.19 -14.59 0.10
C PRO A 110 -6.98 -15.39 -0.43
N TRP A 111 -6.35 -16.13 0.48
CA TRP A 111 -5.25 -16.98 0.04
C TRP A 111 -5.78 -18.06 -0.92
N GLN A 112 -5.07 -18.26 -2.02
CA GLN A 112 -5.36 -19.31 -2.99
C GLN A 112 -4.08 -20.10 -3.28
N ALA A 113 -4.25 -21.37 -3.60
CA ALA A 113 -3.14 -22.19 -4.02
C ALA A 113 -2.57 -21.68 -5.37
N PRO A 114 -1.28 -21.91 -5.64
CA PRO A 114 -0.71 -21.65 -6.97
C PRO A 114 -1.51 -22.33 -8.07
N THR A 115 -1.59 -21.72 -9.24
CA THR A 115 -2.20 -22.33 -10.42
C THR A 115 -1.45 -23.59 -10.84
N GLY A 116 -2.18 -24.55 -11.42
CA GLY A 116 -1.63 -25.83 -11.86
C GLY A 116 -1.39 -26.86 -10.76
N GLY A 117 -0.65 -27.90 -11.07
CA GLY A 117 -0.43 -29.05 -10.19
C GLY A 117 0.99 -29.62 -10.24
N ASP A 118 1.97 -28.90 -10.77
CA ASP A 118 3.35 -29.39 -10.93
C ASP A 118 4.04 -29.74 -9.60
N LYS A 119 3.55 -29.15 -8.51
CA LYS A 119 4.12 -29.33 -7.16
C LYS A 119 3.36 -30.32 -6.29
N CYS A 120 2.28 -30.95 -6.78
CA CYS A 120 1.47 -31.87 -6.00
C CYS A 120 2.30 -33.01 -5.40
N THR A 121 3.23 -33.58 -6.19
CA THR A 121 4.11 -34.68 -5.76
C THR A 121 5.08 -34.31 -4.62
N GLN A 122 5.30 -33.02 -4.36
CA GLN A 122 6.17 -32.56 -3.28
C GLN A 122 5.49 -32.60 -1.90
N CYS A 123 4.22 -33.02 -1.84
CA CYS A 123 3.50 -33.17 -0.60
C CYS A 123 4.18 -34.23 0.29
N GLY A 124 4.51 -33.87 1.52
CA GLY A 124 5.21 -34.76 2.45
C GLY A 124 6.74 -34.73 2.40
N GLU A 125 7.37 -34.11 1.39
CA GLU A 125 8.86 -34.13 1.25
C GLU A 125 9.60 -33.39 2.37
N LYS A 126 8.96 -32.41 3.03
CA LYS A 126 9.60 -31.56 4.06
C LYS A 126 9.50 -32.11 5.48
N GLY A 127 9.24 -33.41 5.65
CA GLY A 127 9.16 -34.06 6.94
C GLY A 127 7.85 -33.91 7.70
N PHE A 128 6.86 -33.26 7.11
CA PHE A 128 5.48 -33.25 7.58
C PHE A 128 4.65 -34.20 6.74
N PRO A 129 3.71 -34.98 7.36
CA PRO A 129 2.83 -35.85 6.57
C PRO A 129 2.01 -35.01 5.59
N CYS A 130 1.80 -35.55 4.40
CA CYS A 130 0.89 -34.96 3.45
C CYS A 130 -0.54 -35.04 4.01
N SER A 131 -1.25 -33.94 4.01
CA SER A 131 -2.65 -33.85 4.42
C SER A 131 -3.48 -33.28 3.26
N PRO A 132 -4.82 -33.43 3.26
CA PRO A 132 -5.67 -32.80 2.25
C PRO A 132 -5.40 -31.30 2.09
N TYR A 133 -5.20 -30.61 3.22
CA TYR A 133 -4.89 -29.18 3.20
C TYR A 133 -3.48 -28.89 2.62
N ALA A 134 -2.47 -29.66 3.05
CA ALA A 134 -1.10 -29.52 2.52
C ALA A 134 -1.05 -29.82 1.02
N CYS A 135 -1.76 -30.84 0.56
CA CYS A 135 -1.89 -31.16 -0.86
C CYS A 135 -2.54 -30.01 -1.63
N GLY A 136 -3.74 -29.57 -1.23
CA GLY A 136 -4.45 -28.48 -1.89
C GLY A 136 -3.68 -27.16 -1.86
N SER A 137 -2.73 -26.96 -0.93
CA SER A 137 -1.89 -25.76 -0.87
C SER A 137 -0.75 -25.74 -1.90
N LEU A 138 -0.41 -26.86 -2.50
CA LEU A 138 0.70 -26.98 -3.47
C LEU A 138 0.28 -26.60 -4.88
N GLY A 139 -1.03 -26.70 -5.19
CA GLY A 139 -1.57 -26.33 -6.49
C GLY A 139 -3.07 -26.53 -6.53
N GLN A 140 -3.74 -25.74 -7.35
CA GLN A 140 -5.21 -25.74 -7.45
C GLN A 140 -5.76 -27.03 -8.04
N THR A 141 -4.99 -27.70 -8.90
CA THR A 141 -5.34 -29.00 -9.46
C THR A 141 -4.86 -30.17 -8.61
N CYS A 142 -4.21 -29.89 -7.45
CA CYS A 142 -3.78 -30.95 -6.55
C CYS A 142 -4.97 -31.56 -5.81
N ALA A 143 -5.16 -32.85 -5.96
CA ALA A 143 -6.14 -33.64 -5.26
C ALA A 143 -5.48 -34.65 -4.32
N PHE A 144 -5.94 -34.70 -3.07
CA PHE A 144 -5.52 -35.69 -2.10
C PHE A 144 -6.39 -36.94 -2.28
N VAL A 145 -5.74 -38.08 -2.55
CA VAL A 145 -6.44 -39.34 -2.83
C VAL A 145 -6.00 -40.43 -1.85
N ASN A 146 -6.84 -41.46 -1.73
CA ASN A 146 -6.62 -42.60 -0.83
C ASN A 146 -6.55 -42.22 0.65
N GLU A 147 -7.28 -41.18 1.06
CA GLU A 147 -7.32 -40.72 2.45
C GLU A 147 -7.65 -41.85 3.42
N GLY A 148 -6.89 -41.95 4.52
CA GLY A 148 -7.06 -42.99 5.53
C GLY A 148 -6.47 -44.34 5.17
N SER A 149 -5.73 -44.47 4.07
CA SER A 149 -4.99 -45.67 3.69
C SER A 149 -3.49 -45.49 3.84
N ASP A 150 -2.75 -46.60 3.80
CA ASP A 150 -1.26 -46.58 3.81
C ASP A 150 -0.65 -46.01 2.51
N ASN A 151 -1.50 -45.68 1.50
CA ASN A 151 -1.09 -45.18 0.20
C ASN A 151 -1.73 -43.80 -0.09
N GLU A 152 -1.75 -42.93 0.88
CA GLU A 152 -2.18 -41.53 0.68
C GLU A 152 -1.26 -40.81 -0.32
N LEU A 153 -1.84 -40.18 -1.33
CA LEU A 153 -1.08 -39.49 -2.37
C LEU A 153 -1.71 -38.11 -2.67
N CYS A 154 -0.84 -37.16 -3.01
CA CYS A 154 -1.25 -35.91 -3.62
C CYS A 154 -0.89 -35.93 -5.11
N ILE A 155 -1.90 -35.91 -5.94
CA ILE A 155 -1.77 -36.02 -7.41
C ILE A 155 -2.28 -34.77 -8.11
N ASN A 156 -1.78 -34.53 -9.31
CA ASN A 156 -2.41 -33.58 -10.21
C ASN A 156 -3.64 -34.23 -10.85
N ALA A 157 -4.82 -33.77 -10.49
CA ALA A 157 -6.09 -34.36 -10.93
C ALA A 157 -6.49 -33.96 -12.34
N ASP A 158 -5.95 -32.86 -12.87
CA ASP A 158 -6.27 -32.34 -14.20
C ASP A 158 -5.03 -31.89 -14.98
N PRO A 159 -4.11 -32.82 -15.28
CA PRO A 159 -2.80 -32.49 -15.85
C PRO A 159 -2.88 -32.13 -17.35
N ASN A 160 -4.03 -32.28 -17.99
CA ASN A 160 -4.20 -32.13 -19.43
C ASN A 160 -5.08 -30.97 -19.86
N ASP A 161 -5.51 -30.11 -18.94
CA ASP A 161 -6.26 -28.92 -19.35
C ASP A 161 -5.33 -27.91 -20.02
N THR A 162 -5.53 -27.73 -21.31
CA THR A 162 -4.78 -26.78 -22.15
C THR A 162 -5.69 -25.75 -22.81
N LEU A 163 -6.96 -25.74 -22.41
CA LEU A 163 -7.93 -24.81 -22.97
C LEU A 163 -7.88 -23.49 -22.20
N SER A 164 -7.90 -22.41 -22.93
CA SER A 164 -7.93 -21.08 -22.34
C SER A 164 -9.36 -20.61 -22.07
N PRO A 165 -9.61 -19.84 -20.99
CA PRO A 165 -10.92 -19.29 -20.73
C PRO A 165 -11.37 -18.35 -21.85
N THR A 166 -12.62 -18.48 -22.28
CA THR A 166 -13.25 -17.61 -23.26
C THR A 166 -14.17 -16.62 -22.58
N ILE A 167 -14.06 -15.35 -22.98
CA ILE A 167 -14.75 -14.23 -22.34
C ILE A 167 -15.92 -13.77 -23.20
N LYS A 168 -17.07 -13.54 -22.56
CA LYS A 168 -18.27 -12.95 -23.18
C LYS A 168 -18.85 -11.86 -22.27
N PRO A 169 -19.63 -10.90 -22.77
CA PRO A 169 -20.36 -9.99 -21.90
C PRO A 169 -21.38 -10.76 -21.05
N TRP A 170 -21.50 -10.36 -19.79
CA TRP A 170 -22.49 -10.92 -18.87
C TRP A 170 -23.70 -9.98 -18.79
N GLU A 171 -24.76 -10.34 -19.48
CA GLU A 171 -25.96 -9.49 -19.62
C GLU A 171 -26.65 -9.22 -18.27
N ASP A 172 -26.67 -10.21 -17.36
CA ASP A 172 -27.29 -10.01 -16.06
C ASP A 172 -26.59 -8.97 -15.19
N ALA A 173 -25.32 -8.67 -15.44
CA ALA A 173 -24.60 -7.63 -14.73
C ALA A 173 -25.18 -6.24 -14.97
N THR A 174 -25.82 -6.02 -16.12
CA THR A 174 -26.44 -4.75 -16.49
C THR A 174 -27.96 -4.70 -16.26
N ASN A 175 -28.55 -5.82 -15.82
CA ASN A 175 -29.98 -5.90 -15.56
C ASN A 175 -30.45 -4.85 -14.56
N GLY A 176 -31.50 -4.11 -14.89
CA GLY A 176 -32.07 -3.04 -14.06
C GLY A 176 -31.23 -1.77 -14.03
N THR A 177 -30.23 -1.65 -14.88
CA THR A 177 -29.41 -0.45 -15.06
C THR A 177 -29.74 0.26 -16.38
N ILE A 178 -29.12 1.42 -16.60
CA ILE A 178 -29.18 2.15 -17.86
C ILE A 178 -28.11 1.70 -18.86
N PHE A 179 -27.31 0.69 -18.52
CA PHE A 179 -26.19 0.23 -19.33
C PHE A 179 -26.58 -0.98 -20.17
N SER A 180 -25.94 -1.09 -21.34
CA SER A 180 -26.08 -2.25 -22.23
C SER A 180 -24.81 -2.42 -23.06
N TYR A 181 -24.68 -3.61 -23.67
CA TYR A 181 -23.52 -3.99 -24.48
C TYR A 181 -23.83 -3.88 -25.96
N THR A 182 -22.89 -3.33 -26.73
CA THR A 182 -22.95 -3.25 -28.19
C THR A 182 -21.59 -3.63 -28.78
N ASP A 183 -21.50 -3.76 -30.08
CA ASP A 183 -20.27 -4.16 -30.81
C ASP A 183 -19.58 -5.40 -30.21
N ILE A 184 -20.40 -6.38 -29.82
CA ILE A 184 -19.91 -7.62 -29.19
C ILE A 184 -19.13 -8.42 -30.22
N LYS A 185 -17.86 -8.72 -29.88
CA LYS A 185 -16.91 -9.51 -30.66
C LYS A 185 -16.16 -10.47 -29.76
N ASP A 186 -15.44 -11.44 -30.32
CA ASP A 186 -14.61 -12.36 -29.52
C ASP A 186 -13.53 -11.64 -28.69
N GLY A 187 -13.05 -10.49 -29.15
CA GLY A 187 -12.03 -9.69 -28.46
C GLY A 187 -12.58 -8.54 -27.61
N GLY A 188 -13.89 -8.42 -27.37
CA GLY A 188 -14.41 -7.36 -26.55
C GLY A 188 -15.82 -6.88 -26.88
N TYR A 189 -16.26 -5.86 -26.15
CA TYR A 189 -17.55 -5.19 -26.38
C TYR A 189 -17.46 -3.70 -26.09
N LYS A 190 -18.50 -2.97 -26.51
CA LYS A 190 -18.69 -1.59 -26.14
C LYS A 190 -19.83 -1.47 -25.14
N LEU A 191 -19.55 -0.85 -23.98
CA LEU A 191 -20.54 -0.48 -22.98
C LEU A 191 -21.14 0.88 -23.35
N ILE A 192 -22.45 0.95 -23.41
CA ILE A 192 -23.18 2.18 -23.68
C ILE A 192 -24.21 2.46 -22.60
N SER A 193 -24.53 3.75 -22.41
CA SER A 193 -25.65 4.21 -21.60
C SER A 193 -26.87 4.42 -22.49
N SER A 194 -28.06 4.06 -22.03
CA SER A 194 -29.34 4.41 -22.70
C SER A 194 -29.62 5.91 -22.67
N GLU A 195 -28.91 6.66 -21.84
CA GLU A 195 -28.97 8.12 -21.77
C GLU A 195 -27.91 8.76 -22.70
N ASN A 196 -28.26 9.92 -23.27
CA ASN A 196 -27.29 10.87 -23.81
C ASN A 196 -26.29 10.31 -24.83
N ASP A 197 -26.76 9.95 -26.01
CA ASP A 197 -25.91 9.54 -27.13
C ASP A 197 -25.00 8.31 -26.89
N GLY A 198 -25.30 7.53 -25.85
CA GLY A 198 -24.56 6.29 -25.51
C GLY A 198 -23.31 6.51 -24.66
N CYS A 199 -22.91 7.76 -24.39
CA CYS A 199 -21.75 8.03 -23.53
C CYS A 199 -22.14 8.06 -22.04
N ILE A 200 -21.22 7.64 -21.18
CA ILE A 200 -21.40 7.61 -19.73
C ILE A 200 -20.91 8.95 -19.15
N LYS A 201 -21.63 9.51 -18.19
CA LYS A 201 -21.23 10.77 -17.52
C LYS A 201 -20.05 10.53 -16.59
N SER A 202 -19.13 11.50 -16.51
CA SER A 202 -18.18 11.56 -15.42
C SER A 202 -18.90 11.48 -14.07
N TYR A 203 -18.29 10.85 -13.09
CA TYR A 203 -18.81 10.59 -11.73
C TYR A 203 -20.06 9.69 -11.65
N GLN A 204 -20.44 9.05 -12.73
CA GLN A 204 -21.51 8.05 -12.75
C GLN A 204 -20.93 6.66 -12.48
N ASN A 205 -21.60 5.87 -11.65
CA ASN A 205 -21.23 4.46 -11.43
C ASN A 205 -21.69 3.63 -12.63
N ALA A 206 -20.73 3.15 -13.41
CA ALA A 206 -20.97 2.20 -14.50
C ALA A 206 -20.93 0.77 -13.97
N LYS A 207 -21.99 0.01 -14.22
CA LYS A 207 -22.08 -1.40 -13.86
C LYS A 207 -22.01 -2.26 -15.11
N PHE A 208 -21.09 -3.22 -15.15
CA PHE A 208 -20.88 -4.12 -16.26
C PHE A 208 -20.23 -5.43 -15.79
N GLY A 209 -20.17 -6.42 -16.67
CA GLY A 209 -19.60 -7.71 -16.31
C GLY A 209 -19.18 -8.55 -17.51
N ILE A 210 -18.49 -9.63 -17.18
CA ILE A 210 -18.06 -10.67 -18.11
C ILE A 210 -18.48 -12.04 -17.60
N SER A 211 -18.74 -12.96 -18.52
CA SER A 211 -19.03 -14.37 -18.27
C SER A 211 -18.01 -15.24 -18.98
N LEU A 212 -17.61 -16.32 -18.34
CA LEU A 212 -16.59 -17.25 -18.80
C LEU A 212 -17.18 -18.64 -19.02
N ASN A 213 -16.57 -19.42 -19.91
CA ASN A 213 -16.92 -20.83 -20.13
C ASN A 213 -16.48 -21.73 -18.96
N GLU A 214 -15.52 -21.28 -18.17
CA GLU A 214 -14.93 -21.98 -17.04
C GLU A 214 -14.58 -21.02 -15.90
N ALA A 215 -14.34 -21.55 -14.70
CA ALA A 215 -13.98 -20.73 -13.55
C ALA A 215 -12.55 -20.19 -13.70
N ALA A 216 -12.39 -18.87 -13.71
CA ALA A 216 -11.10 -18.22 -13.83
C ALA A 216 -11.00 -16.98 -12.96
N GLN A 217 -9.79 -16.56 -12.65
CA GLN A 217 -9.49 -15.23 -12.11
C GLN A 217 -9.35 -14.24 -13.26
N CYS A 218 -9.90 -13.05 -13.10
CA CYS A 218 -9.76 -12.02 -14.12
C CYS A 218 -9.15 -10.76 -13.53
N ARG A 219 -8.23 -10.18 -14.28
CA ARG A 219 -7.62 -8.88 -13.97
C ARG A 219 -7.89 -7.89 -15.11
N LEU A 220 -7.82 -6.63 -14.79
CA LEU A 220 -7.99 -5.55 -15.75
C LEU A 220 -6.94 -4.46 -15.54
N ASP A 221 -6.66 -3.76 -16.63
CA ASP A 221 -5.78 -2.60 -16.64
C ASP A 221 -6.32 -1.54 -17.61
N VAL A 222 -5.90 -0.29 -17.42
CA VAL A 222 -6.19 0.83 -18.35
C VAL A 222 -5.16 0.92 -19.47
N ASN A 223 -4.03 0.28 -19.32
CA ASN A 223 -2.95 0.19 -20.29
C ASN A 223 -2.78 -1.25 -20.80
N HIS A 224 -2.16 -1.40 -21.95
CA HIS A 224 -1.72 -2.72 -22.41
C HIS A 224 -0.65 -3.25 -21.46
N THR A 225 -0.95 -4.38 -20.81
CA THR A 225 -0.02 -5.05 -19.89
C THR A 225 0.21 -6.47 -20.40
N GLU A 226 1.49 -6.82 -20.67
CA GLU A 226 1.84 -8.09 -21.30
C GLU A 226 1.58 -9.30 -20.38
N SER A 227 1.81 -9.12 -19.08
CA SER A 227 1.68 -10.18 -18.08
C SER A 227 0.39 -10.02 -17.29
N PHE A 228 -0.33 -11.14 -17.07
CA PHE A 228 -1.48 -11.18 -16.18
C PHE A 228 -1.14 -10.73 -14.76
N GLU A 229 0.04 -11.10 -14.26
CA GLU A 229 0.48 -10.78 -12.90
C GLU A 229 0.78 -9.29 -12.69
N ASP A 230 1.14 -8.59 -13.76
CA ASP A 230 1.49 -7.17 -13.71
C ASP A 230 0.26 -6.25 -13.88
N MET A 231 -0.92 -6.81 -14.20
CA MET A 231 -2.16 -6.04 -14.29
C MET A 231 -2.58 -5.50 -12.92
N GLU A 232 -3.00 -4.23 -12.87
CA GLU A 232 -3.15 -3.46 -11.64
C GLU A 232 -4.37 -3.88 -10.80
N PHE A 233 -5.50 -4.24 -11.44
CA PHE A 233 -6.76 -4.43 -10.74
C PHE A 233 -7.36 -5.83 -10.94
N ASN A 234 -7.95 -6.39 -9.89
CA ASN A 234 -8.81 -7.57 -10.01
C ASN A 234 -10.17 -7.15 -10.59
N PHE A 235 -10.67 -7.88 -11.57
CA PHE A 235 -11.98 -7.63 -12.14
C PHE A 235 -13.08 -7.96 -11.11
N GLY A 236 -13.90 -6.96 -10.77
CA GLY A 236 -14.94 -7.13 -9.76
C GLY A 236 -14.43 -7.11 -8.32
N GLU A 237 -13.25 -6.54 -8.07
CA GLU A 237 -12.63 -6.44 -6.74
C GLU A 237 -12.41 -7.80 -6.06
N SER A 238 -12.38 -8.87 -6.84
CA SER A 238 -12.26 -10.25 -6.35
C SER A 238 -11.18 -11.02 -7.08
N SER A 239 -10.31 -11.70 -6.33
CA SER A 239 -9.31 -12.65 -6.83
C SER A 239 -9.81 -14.09 -6.86
N LEU A 240 -11.14 -14.31 -6.74
CA LEU A 240 -11.73 -15.64 -6.77
C LEU A 240 -11.89 -16.17 -8.20
N TYR A 241 -11.83 -17.50 -8.32
CA TYR A 241 -12.14 -18.20 -9.56
C TYR A 241 -13.65 -18.30 -9.72
N LEU A 242 -14.20 -17.50 -10.63
CA LEU A 242 -15.63 -17.39 -10.86
C LEU A 242 -15.94 -17.57 -12.35
N TYR A 243 -17.18 -18.01 -12.66
CA TYR A 243 -17.71 -18.04 -14.02
C TYR A 243 -18.17 -16.66 -14.49
N ASN A 244 -18.59 -15.82 -13.54
CA ASN A 244 -19.14 -14.50 -13.83
C ASN A 244 -18.47 -13.45 -12.94
N HIS A 245 -17.99 -12.40 -13.54
CA HIS A 245 -17.41 -11.27 -12.86
C HIS A 245 -18.22 -10.01 -13.18
N SER A 246 -18.54 -9.22 -12.16
CA SER A 246 -19.17 -7.90 -12.31
C SER A 246 -18.34 -6.82 -11.64
N MET A 247 -18.41 -5.63 -12.20
CA MET A 247 -17.69 -4.48 -11.69
C MET A 247 -18.62 -3.27 -11.60
N ASN A 248 -18.46 -2.51 -10.52
CA ASN A 248 -18.98 -1.16 -10.38
C ASN A 248 -17.81 -0.20 -10.50
N PHE A 249 -17.81 0.61 -11.53
CA PHE A 249 -16.72 1.53 -11.82
C PHE A 249 -17.21 2.97 -11.78
N LEU A 250 -16.63 3.77 -10.91
CA LEU A 250 -16.88 5.22 -10.90
C LEU A 250 -16.12 5.85 -12.05
N VAL A 251 -16.86 6.34 -13.04
CA VAL A 251 -16.29 6.96 -14.24
C VAL A 251 -15.52 8.23 -13.87
N PRO A 252 -14.22 8.32 -14.23
CA PRO A 252 -13.39 9.46 -13.87
C PRO A 252 -13.82 10.74 -14.55
N ASP A 253 -13.39 11.88 -14.01
CA ASP A 253 -13.54 13.15 -14.69
C ASP A 253 -12.58 13.26 -15.88
N LEU A 254 -13.01 13.99 -16.91
CA LEU A 254 -12.17 14.19 -18.12
C LEU A 254 -10.87 14.95 -17.83
N THR A 255 -10.83 15.77 -16.78
CA THR A 255 -9.58 16.43 -16.35
C THR A 255 -8.55 15.44 -15.84
N SER A 256 -8.98 14.38 -15.16
CA SER A 256 -8.08 13.30 -14.71
C SER A 256 -7.47 12.51 -15.88
N LEU A 257 -8.10 12.59 -17.05
CA LEU A 257 -7.61 12.02 -18.32
C LEU A 257 -6.75 13.02 -19.12
N GLY A 258 -6.34 14.14 -18.52
CA GLY A 258 -5.52 15.14 -19.18
C GLY A 258 -6.31 16.08 -20.14
N LEU A 259 -7.62 16.10 -20.03
CA LEU A 259 -8.51 16.92 -20.84
C LEU A 259 -9.03 18.12 -20.04
N ASP A 260 -8.20 19.14 -19.87
CA ASP A 260 -8.50 20.32 -19.10
C ASP A 260 -9.64 21.18 -19.70
N GLY A 261 -10.36 21.86 -18.83
CA GLY A 261 -11.45 22.77 -19.18
C GLY A 261 -12.80 22.08 -19.43
N TYR A 262 -13.86 22.67 -18.90
CA TYR A 262 -15.22 22.17 -19.10
C TYR A 262 -15.75 22.52 -20.49
N ASP A 263 -16.01 21.50 -21.30
CA ASP A 263 -16.72 21.59 -22.58
C ASP A 263 -17.83 20.53 -22.61
N PRO A 264 -19.12 20.93 -22.58
CA PRO A 264 -20.21 19.95 -22.51
C PRO A 264 -20.31 19.02 -23.73
N ASN A 265 -19.66 19.38 -24.84
CA ASN A 265 -19.64 18.57 -26.06
C ASN A 265 -18.42 17.64 -26.14
N ARG A 266 -17.49 17.76 -25.20
CA ARG A 266 -16.29 16.91 -25.20
C ARG A 266 -16.65 15.46 -24.94
N ARG A 267 -15.96 14.57 -25.64
CA ARG A 267 -16.07 13.11 -25.48
C ARG A 267 -14.67 12.54 -25.40
N ALA A 268 -14.52 11.48 -24.61
CA ALA A 268 -13.30 10.70 -24.54
C ALA A 268 -13.63 9.21 -24.59
N ASP A 269 -12.88 8.46 -25.36
CA ASP A 269 -12.94 6.99 -25.33
C ASP A 269 -12.09 6.48 -24.18
N TYR A 270 -12.64 5.53 -23.44
CA TYR A 270 -11.96 4.85 -22.35
C TYR A 270 -11.97 3.35 -22.59
N LYS A 271 -10.89 2.69 -22.20
CA LYS A 271 -10.72 1.25 -22.44
C LYS A 271 -10.22 0.56 -21.20
N PHE A 272 -10.77 -0.62 -20.98
CA PHE A 272 -10.16 -1.60 -20.09
C PHE A 272 -9.65 -2.78 -20.92
N TYR A 273 -8.49 -3.25 -20.56
CA TYR A 273 -7.89 -4.47 -21.08
C TYR A 273 -8.02 -5.55 -20.02
N VAL A 274 -8.60 -6.68 -20.37
CA VAL A 274 -8.94 -7.76 -19.44
C VAL A 274 -8.21 -9.04 -19.85
N ARG A 275 -7.60 -9.69 -18.87
CA ARG A 275 -7.06 -11.05 -19.00
C ARG A 275 -7.64 -11.92 -17.90
N CYS A 276 -7.90 -13.18 -18.24
CA CYS A 276 -8.39 -14.17 -17.29
C CYS A 276 -7.48 -15.40 -17.33
N ALA A 277 -7.19 -15.94 -16.14
CA ALA A 277 -6.40 -17.15 -15.93
C ALA A 277 -7.27 -18.20 -15.27
N ASP A 278 -7.34 -19.40 -15.84
CA ASP A 278 -7.97 -20.55 -15.19
C ASP A 278 -7.11 -21.10 -14.05
N HIS A 279 -7.59 -22.16 -13.39
CA HIS A 279 -6.90 -22.79 -12.26
C HIS A 279 -5.68 -23.62 -12.67
N THR A 280 -5.51 -23.94 -13.96
CA THR A 280 -4.33 -24.63 -14.52
C THR A 280 -3.27 -23.65 -15.01
N GLY A 281 -3.61 -22.38 -15.11
CA GLY A 281 -2.73 -21.28 -15.53
C GLY A 281 -2.85 -20.95 -17.01
N ASN A 282 -3.85 -21.48 -17.73
CA ASN A 282 -4.11 -21.07 -19.11
C ASN A 282 -4.73 -19.67 -19.12
N LEU A 283 -4.20 -18.82 -19.98
CA LEU A 283 -4.64 -17.43 -20.16
C LEU A 283 -5.47 -17.33 -21.45
N ASN A 284 -6.48 -16.47 -21.46
CA ASN A 284 -7.15 -16.15 -22.73
C ASN A 284 -6.11 -15.64 -23.76
N GLU A 285 -6.25 -16.10 -25.01
CA GLU A 285 -5.25 -15.89 -26.07
C GLU A 285 -4.93 -14.42 -26.30
N ASN A 286 -5.96 -13.58 -26.35
CA ASN A 286 -5.84 -12.15 -26.60
C ASN A 286 -6.48 -11.36 -25.47
N GLU A 287 -6.00 -10.14 -25.23
CA GLU A 287 -6.66 -9.22 -24.32
C GLU A 287 -8.11 -8.99 -24.75
N TYR A 288 -9.01 -9.07 -23.78
CA TYR A 288 -10.41 -8.74 -24.01
C TYR A 288 -10.63 -7.27 -23.68
N VAL A 289 -11.17 -6.51 -24.64
CA VAL A 289 -11.26 -5.04 -24.54
C VAL A 289 -12.69 -4.59 -24.27
N ILE A 290 -12.85 -3.83 -23.18
CA ILE A 290 -14.12 -3.19 -22.84
C ILE A 290 -13.98 -1.70 -23.15
N ASN A 291 -14.72 -1.23 -24.14
CA ASN A 291 -14.71 0.17 -24.58
C ASN A 291 -15.94 0.92 -24.08
N PHE A 292 -15.80 2.17 -23.71
CA PHE A 292 -16.92 3.08 -23.50
C PHE A 292 -16.53 4.54 -23.74
N CYS A 293 -17.52 5.36 -24.03
CA CYS A 293 -17.36 6.79 -24.22
C CYS A 293 -17.68 7.52 -22.91
N ILE A 294 -16.84 8.47 -22.51
CA ILE A 294 -17.05 9.34 -21.37
C ILE A 294 -17.42 10.74 -21.86
N ARG A 295 -18.35 11.38 -21.18
CA ARG A 295 -18.71 12.79 -21.37
C ARG A 295 -18.65 13.56 -20.06
N PRO A 296 -18.50 14.90 -20.09
CA PRO A 296 -18.51 15.70 -18.88
C PRO A 296 -19.79 15.49 -18.06
N GLY A 297 -19.65 15.45 -16.78
CA GLY A 297 -20.72 15.38 -15.79
C GLY A 297 -20.42 16.29 -14.62
N ILE A 298 -21.46 16.62 -13.85
CA ILE A 298 -21.32 17.29 -12.56
C ILE A 298 -21.37 16.19 -11.52
N ASP A 299 -20.47 16.22 -10.56
CA ASP A 299 -20.52 15.31 -9.42
C ASP A 299 -21.78 15.58 -8.59
N THR A 300 -22.75 14.71 -8.72
CA THR A 300 -24.00 14.74 -7.94
C THR A 300 -24.11 13.54 -7.01
N GLU A 301 -23.13 12.64 -7.05
CA GLU A 301 -23.12 11.44 -6.24
C GLU A 301 -22.70 11.78 -4.79
N LYS A 302 -23.46 11.24 -3.87
CA LYS A 302 -23.10 11.36 -2.46
C LYS A 302 -22.00 10.34 -2.12
N PRO A 303 -21.02 10.70 -1.28
CA PRO A 303 -20.02 9.75 -0.85
C PRO A 303 -20.70 8.58 -0.13
N THR A 304 -20.36 7.37 -0.55
CA THR A 304 -20.84 6.14 0.06
C THR A 304 -19.69 5.42 0.77
N VAL A 305 -19.98 4.87 1.95
CA VAL A 305 -19.01 4.02 2.65
C VAL A 305 -19.08 2.63 2.04
N VAL A 306 -18.10 2.28 1.22
CA VAL A 306 -18.03 0.99 0.53
C VAL A 306 -17.58 -0.12 1.46
N ALA A 307 -16.66 0.18 2.38
CA ALA A 307 -16.20 -0.75 3.40
C ALA A 307 -15.81 -0.01 4.67
N ARG A 308 -15.93 -0.66 5.81
CA ARG A 308 -15.42 -0.18 7.10
C ARG A 308 -14.70 -1.33 7.81
N SER A 309 -13.57 -1.01 8.40
CA SER A 309 -12.81 -1.96 9.21
C SER A 309 -12.44 -1.27 10.52
N PRO A 310 -12.62 -1.94 11.65
CA PRO A 310 -13.24 -3.27 11.78
C PRO A 310 -14.78 -3.25 11.61
N GLU A 311 -15.31 -4.34 11.07
CA GLU A 311 -16.75 -4.54 11.06
C GLU A 311 -17.22 -4.95 12.47
N ASN A 312 -18.17 -4.16 13.04
CA ASN A 312 -18.82 -4.46 14.32
C ASN A 312 -17.93 -4.45 15.58
N GLU A 313 -16.79 -3.84 15.59
CA GLU A 313 -16.05 -3.57 16.82
C GLU A 313 -16.49 -2.22 17.41
N TYR A 314 -17.04 -2.26 18.62
CA TYR A 314 -17.22 -1.09 19.47
C TYR A 314 -15.88 -0.81 20.15
N VAL A 315 -15.30 0.36 19.88
CA VAL A 315 -14.14 0.88 20.61
C VAL A 315 -14.62 1.55 21.89
#